data_3bad43fc8e14850a30e0d3884f022a9a
#
_entry.id   3bad43fc8e14850a30e0d3884f022a9a
#
_cell.length_a   1.000
_cell.length_b   1.000
_cell.length_c   1.000
_cell.angle_alpha   90.00
_cell.angle_beta   90.00
_cell.angle_gamma   90.00
#
_symmetry.space_group_name_H-M   'P 1'
#
loop_
_entity.id
_entity.type
_entity.pdbx_description
1 polymer ?
#
loop_
_entity_poly.entity_id
_entity_poly.type
_entity_poly.pdbx_seq_one_letter_code
_entity_poly.pdbx_strand_id
1 'polypeptide(L)'
;MFYSNKDGIAKRAITFLKFAWKGVRVALHEDYDLLFSTSTPLTAGIPGIVMKWFRKKAFVFEVRDLWPELPKALGMKNPVLLWGMRVLEKWSYLKADGSIGLSPGICEGIAKRSQRGKKIRMIPNGCDLNIFCPGNREDLDLPGIKSTDQVAVFTGAHGIANGLDAVVDAAIELKKMKREDIVLVFIGSGKTKARLIKRVEREGLNNCHFFDPMPKNRLNRIVASADIGMMVLANVPAFYYGTSPNKFFDYISSGLPVLNNYPGWLADMITQNHCGVVVPPEDAKAFAEALVRLADHPELRKEFGKNGRLLAEKEFDRNKLADAFVDFLEDIYAQYNS
;
A
#
# COMPACT_ATOMS: atom_id res chain seq x y z
N MET A 1 15.27 16.81 -5.88
CA MET A 1 14.03 17.49 -6.31
C MET A 1 12.99 17.31 -5.23
N PHE A 2 12.54 18.40 -4.63
CA PHE A 2 11.45 18.33 -3.65
C PHE A 2 10.11 18.40 -4.40
N TYR A 3 9.22 17.48 -4.09
CA TYR A 3 7.87 17.42 -4.60
C TYR A 3 6.92 17.16 -3.41
N SER A 4 5.77 17.80 -3.43
CA SER A 4 4.75 17.64 -2.39
C SER A 4 3.44 17.13 -3.00
N ASN A 5 2.72 16.30 -2.25
CA ASN A 5 1.36 15.90 -2.61
C ASN A 5 0.37 17.09 -2.65
N LYS A 6 0.77 18.26 -2.14
CA LYS A 6 0.03 19.52 -2.21
C LYS A 6 0.23 20.24 -3.56
N ASP A 7 1.24 19.87 -4.35
CA ASP A 7 1.54 20.52 -5.64
C ASP A 7 0.44 20.23 -6.68
N GLY A 8 0.16 21.22 -7.52
CA GLY A 8 -0.79 21.08 -8.64
C GLY A 8 -0.31 20.07 -9.70
N ILE A 9 -1.24 19.57 -10.52
CA ILE A 9 -0.99 18.52 -11.53
C ILE A 9 0.12 18.92 -12.51
N ALA A 10 0.11 20.16 -13.02
CA ALA A 10 1.12 20.64 -13.97
C ALA A 10 2.54 20.66 -13.37
N LYS A 11 2.69 21.17 -12.14
CA LYS A 11 3.99 21.19 -11.43
C LYS A 11 4.51 19.77 -11.19
N ARG A 12 3.63 18.86 -10.82
CA ARG A 12 3.97 17.42 -10.63
C ARG A 12 4.42 16.78 -11.95
N ALA A 13 3.69 17.00 -13.04
CA ALA A 13 4.06 16.49 -14.36
C ALA A 13 5.44 16.98 -14.82
N ILE A 14 5.72 18.28 -14.69
CA ILE A 14 7.04 18.87 -15.00
C ILE A 14 8.13 18.25 -14.12
N THR A 15 7.87 18.07 -12.82
CA THR A 15 8.84 17.47 -11.90
C THR A 15 9.17 16.03 -12.29
N PHE A 16 8.16 15.25 -12.67
CA PHE A 16 8.31 13.86 -13.10
C PHE A 16 9.06 13.74 -14.45
N LEU A 17 8.81 14.65 -15.39
CA LEU A 17 9.57 14.70 -16.64
C LEU A 17 11.03 15.12 -16.40
N LYS A 18 11.28 16.08 -15.53
CA LYS A 18 12.66 16.46 -15.13
C LYS A 18 13.39 15.31 -14.44
N PHE A 19 12.69 14.52 -13.60
CA PHE A 19 13.24 13.33 -12.99
C PHE A 19 13.64 12.30 -14.06
N ALA A 20 12.73 11.98 -14.98
CA ALA A 20 13.00 11.06 -16.08
C ALA A 20 14.18 11.50 -16.95
N TRP A 21 14.24 12.78 -17.31
CA TRP A 21 15.36 13.35 -18.07
C TRP A 21 16.71 13.21 -17.35
N LYS A 22 16.75 13.48 -16.04
CA LYS A 22 17.96 13.26 -15.25
C LYS A 22 18.32 11.76 -15.19
N GLY A 23 17.33 10.88 -15.04
CA GLY A 23 17.53 9.45 -15.10
C GLY A 23 18.13 8.98 -16.43
N VAL A 24 17.64 9.51 -17.56
CA VAL A 24 18.22 9.22 -18.89
C VAL A 24 19.68 9.69 -18.94
N ARG A 25 19.99 10.91 -18.47
CA ARG A 25 21.38 11.42 -18.49
C ARG A 25 22.33 10.57 -17.65
N VAL A 26 21.91 10.14 -16.47
CA VAL A 26 22.71 9.24 -15.61
C VAL A 26 22.90 7.90 -16.33
N ALA A 27 21.83 7.27 -16.80
CA ALA A 27 21.88 5.98 -17.47
C ALA A 27 22.69 5.97 -18.78
N LEU A 28 22.92 7.14 -19.41
CA LEU A 28 23.80 7.27 -20.57
C LEU A 28 25.30 7.23 -20.22
N HIS A 29 25.66 7.66 -19.02
CA HIS A 29 27.06 7.84 -18.61
C HIS A 29 27.57 6.72 -17.70
N GLU A 30 26.67 6.08 -16.94
CA GLU A 30 27.03 4.98 -16.05
C GLU A 30 27.26 3.67 -16.83
N ASP A 31 28.13 2.81 -16.35
CA ASP A 31 28.29 1.46 -16.85
C ASP A 31 27.47 0.50 -16.00
N TYR A 32 26.64 -0.32 -16.66
CA TYR A 32 25.77 -1.30 -16.01
C TYR A 32 25.29 -2.33 -17.04
N ASP A 33 24.88 -3.48 -16.56
CA ASP A 33 24.42 -4.60 -17.38
C ASP A 33 22.90 -4.57 -17.60
N LEU A 34 22.15 -4.22 -16.56
CA LEU A 34 20.69 -4.19 -16.56
C LEU A 34 20.17 -2.89 -15.92
N LEU A 35 19.15 -2.30 -16.53
CA LEU A 35 18.45 -1.17 -15.95
C LEU A 35 17.14 -1.66 -15.30
N PHE A 36 17.00 -1.38 -14.01
CA PHE A 36 15.75 -1.56 -13.28
C PHE A 36 15.06 -0.22 -13.01
N SER A 37 13.76 -0.14 -13.23
CA SER A 37 12.99 1.03 -12.81
C SER A 37 11.60 0.68 -12.31
N THR A 38 11.03 1.55 -11.45
CA THR A 38 9.75 1.36 -10.79
C THR A 38 8.74 2.44 -11.16
N SER A 39 7.46 2.09 -11.31
CA SER A 39 6.41 2.89 -11.96
C SER A 39 5.83 4.04 -11.15
N THR A 40 6.41 4.41 -10.03
CA THR A 40 5.93 5.59 -9.29
C THR A 40 7.04 6.64 -9.18
N PRO A 41 7.09 7.61 -10.10
CA PRO A 41 6.12 7.93 -11.15
C PRO A 41 6.26 7.07 -12.42
N LEU A 42 5.19 6.98 -13.23
CA LEU A 42 5.21 6.24 -14.52
C LEU A 42 6.35 6.67 -15.45
N THR A 43 6.73 7.96 -15.40
CA THR A 43 7.85 8.51 -16.19
C THR A 43 9.20 7.89 -15.87
N ALA A 44 9.32 7.12 -14.78
CA ALA A 44 10.53 6.33 -14.47
C ALA A 44 10.80 5.22 -15.50
N GLY A 45 9.80 4.82 -16.29
CA GLY A 45 9.99 3.92 -17.43
C GLY A 45 10.76 4.53 -18.61
N ILE A 46 10.79 5.88 -18.74
CA ILE A 46 11.45 6.57 -19.85
C ILE A 46 12.94 6.23 -19.96
N PRO A 47 13.77 6.28 -18.90
CA PRO A 47 15.15 5.85 -18.98
C PRO A 47 15.32 4.44 -19.55
N GLY A 48 14.52 3.45 -19.09
CA GLY A 48 14.57 2.08 -19.59
C GLY A 48 14.25 1.99 -21.08
N ILE A 49 13.20 2.67 -21.55
CA ILE A 49 12.82 2.74 -22.97
C ILE A 49 13.97 3.32 -23.80
N VAL A 50 14.56 4.44 -23.37
CA VAL A 50 15.64 5.14 -24.09
C VAL A 50 16.90 4.26 -24.12
N MET A 51 17.29 3.66 -22.99
CA MET A 51 18.48 2.79 -22.95
C MET A 51 18.34 1.53 -23.79
N LYS A 52 17.12 1.01 -23.90
CA LYS A 52 16.82 -0.12 -24.80
C LYS A 52 17.09 0.24 -26.25
N TRP A 53 16.83 1.46 -26.67
CA TRP A 53 17.09 1.91 -28.05
C TRP A 53 18.54 2.27 -28.30
N PHE A 54 19.16 3.05 -27.40
CA PHE A 54 20.47 3.63 -27.65
C PHE A 54 21.64 2.79 -27.17
N ARG A 55 21.49 2.08 -26.06
CA ARG A 55 22.58 1.29 -25.46
C ARG A 55 22.33 -0.23 -25.52
N LYS A 56 21.18 -0.66 -26.01
CA LYS A 56 20.80 -2.09 -26.06
C LYS A 56 21.03 -2.79 -24.72
N LYS A 57 20.65 -2.18 -23.60
CA LYS A 57 20.77 -2.77 -22.27
C LYS A 57 19.48 -3.51 -21.90
N ALA A 58 19.60 -4.57 -21.11
CA ALA A 58 18.46 -5.27 -20.52
C ALA A 58 17.64 -4.29 -19.65
N PHE A 59 16.32 -4.43 -19.68
CA PHE A 59 15.42 -3.54 -18.95
C PHE A 59 14.33 -4.32 -18.21
N VAL A 60 14.25 -4.16 -16.88
CA VAL A 60 13.18 -4.68 -16.04
C VAL A 60 12.35 -3.54 -15.47
N PHE A 61 11.03 -3.66 -15.56
CA PHE A 61 10.09 -2.65 -15.12
C PHE A 61 9.18 -3.16 -14.01
N GLU A 62 9.29 -2.57 -12.82
CA GLU A 62 8.39 -2.84 -11.70
C GLU A 62 7.16 -1.94 -11.78
N VAL A 63 5.99 -2.55 -11.73
CA VAL A 63 4.69 -1.89 -11.79
C VAL A 63 4.05 -1.90 -10.40
N ARG A 64 3.99 -0.73 -9.79
CA ARG A 64 3.38 -0.55 -8.46
C ARG A 64 1.91 -0.19 -8.53
N ASP A 65 1.51 0.49 -9.61
CA ASP A 65 0.14 0.92 -9.88
C ASP A 65 -0.13 0.82 -11.38
N LEU A 66 -1.37 0.48 -11.75
CA LEU A 66 -1.80 0.48 -13.14
C LEU A 66 -2.17 1.90 -13.60
N TRP A 67 -1.58 2.33 -14.70
CA TRP A 67 -1.81 3.61 -15.34
C TRP A 67 -2.55 3.42 -16.67
N PRO A 68 -3.48 4.30 -17.05
CA PRO A 68 -3.96 5.50 -16.33
C PRO A 68 -5.12 5.21 -15.36
N GLU A 69 -5.42 3.96 -15.02
CA GLU A 69 -6.58 3.57 -14.22
C GLU A 69 -6.61 4.27 -12.88
N LEU A 70 -5.48 4.28 -12.16
CA LEU A 70 -5.39 4.89 -10.84
C LEU A 70 -5.66 6.40 -10.87
N PRO A 71 -5.00 7.25 -11.70
CA PRO A 71 -5.34 8.66 -11.82
C PRO A 71 -6.78 8.93 -12.26
N LYS A 72 -7.32 8.10 -13.16
CA LYS A 72 -8.72 8.21 -13.61
C LYS A 72 -9.68 7.94 -12.44
N ALA A 73 -9.43 6.92 -11.66
CA ALA A 73 -10.22 6.59 -10.47
C ALA A 73 -10.14 7.69 -9.40
N LEU A 74 -9.01 8.41 -9.31
CA LEU A 74 -8.82 9.59 -8.46
C LEU A 74 -9.40 10.89 -9.03
N GLY A 75 -10.17 10.82 -10.12
CA GLY A 75 -10.90 11.96 -10.69
C GLY A 75 -10.17 12.74 -11.79
N MET A 76 -9.06 12.22 -12.34
CA MET A 76 -8.40 12.83 -13.49
C MET A 76 -9.25 12.66 -14.75
N LYS A 77 -9.64 13.78 -15.38
CA LYS A 77 -10.53 13.80 -16.55
C LYS A 77 -9.86 14.27 -17.85
N ASN A 78 -8.64 14.80 -17.79
CA ASN A 78 -7.96 15.32 -18.98
C ASN A 78 -7.62 14.20 -19.97
N PRO A 79 -8.24 14.15 -21.17
CA PRO A 79 -8.11 13.04 -22.10
C PRO A 79 -6.70 12.94 -22.72
N VAL A 80 -6.05 14.09 -22.95
CA VAL A 80 -4.70 14.14 -23.53
C VAL A 80 -3.69 13.56 -22.54
N LEU A 81 -3.80 13.92 -21.27
CA LEU A 81 -2.91 13.42 -20.22
C LEU A 81 -3.11 11.91 -19.99
N LEU A 82 -4.37 11.45 -19.94
CA LEU A 82 -4.69 10.03 -19.80
C LEU A 82 -4.20 9.22 -21.01
N TRP A 83 -4.31 9.79 -22.23
CA TRP A 83 -3.78 9.17 -23.44
C TRP A 83 -2.25 9.07 -23.37
N GLY A 84 -1.56 10.15 -23.00
CA GLY A 84 -0.10 10.15 -22.85
C GLY A 84 0.38 9.12 -21.82
N MET A 85 -0.31 8.99 -20.67
CA MET A 85 -0.04 7.96 -19.68
C MET A 85 -0.20 6.55 -20.23
N ARG A 86 -1.29 6.29 -20.98
CA ARG A 86 -1.53 5.00 -21.63
C ARG A 86 -0.44 4.63 -22.63
N VAL A 87 -0.02 5.60 -23.45
CA VAL A 87 1.07 5.41 -24.40
C VAL A 87 2.37 5.08 -23.69
N LEU A 88 2.73 5.85 -22.67
CA LEU A 88 3.96 5.63 -21.90
C LEU A 88 3.94 4.28 -21.17
N GLU A 89 2.83 3.92 -20.54
CA GLU A 89 2.65 2.62 -19.90
C GLU A 89 2.86 1.48 -20.92
N LYS A 90 2.16 1.54 -22.07
CA LYS A 90 2.28 0.55 -23.13
C LYS A 90 3.73 0.41 -23.61
N TRP A 91 4.43 1.53 -23.84
CA TRP A 91 5.83 1.49 -24.26
C TRP A 91 6.75 0.92 -23.19
N SER A 92 6.51 1.22 -21.90
CA SER A 92 7.27 0.63 -20.79
C SER A 92 7.14 -0.89 -20.81
N TYR A 93 5.91 -1.43 -20.91
CA TYR A 93 5.69 -2.88 -20.95
C TYR A 93 6.24 -3.55 -22.23
N LEU A 94 6.11 -2.90 -23.38
CA LEU A 94 6.63 -3.45 -24.64
C LEU A 94 8.16 -3.50 -24.68
N LYS A 95 8.83 -2.52 -24.07
CA LYS A 95 10.30 -2.41 -24.10
C LYS A 95 11.00 -3.11 -22.93
N ALA A 96 10.29 -3.38 -21.86
CA ALA A 96 10.82 -4.20 -20.78
C ALA A 96 11.06 -5.65 -21.26
N ASP A 97 12.17 -6.25 -20.88
CA ASP A 97 12.49 -7.66 -21.10
C ASP A 97 11.78 -8.54 -20.08
N GLY A 98 11.60 -8.02 -18.86
CA GLY A 98 10.78 -8.59 -17.80
C GLY A 98 10.02 -7.52 -17.05
N SER A 99 8.91 -7.91 -16.42
CA SER A 99 8.10 -7.02 -15.59
C SER A 99 7.81 -7.65 -14.23
N ILE A 100 7.81 -6.81 -13.20
CA ILE A 100 7.43 -7.21 -11.83
C ILE A 100 6.13 -6.50 -11.49
N GLY A 101 5.14 -7.25 -10.99
CA GLY A 101 3.89 -6.70 -10.47
C GLY A 101 3.78 -6.94 -8.97
N LEU A 102 3.26 -5.98 -8.21
CA LEU A 102 3.15 -6.07 -6.75
C LEU A 102 1.91 -6.82 -6.26
N SER A 103 0.99 -7.20 -7.16
CA SER A 103 -0.22 -7.95 -6.84
C SER A 103 -0.69 -8.77 -8.04
N PRO A 104 -1.56 -9.78 -7.84
CA PRO A 104 -2.13 -10.55 -8.95
C PRO A 104 -2.80 -9.65 -10.00
N GLY A 105 -3.62 -8.69 -9.57
CA GLY A 105 -4.31 -7.78 -10.49
C GLY A 105 -3.37 -6.87 -11.28
N ILE A 106 -2.24 -6.46 -10.70
CA ILE A 106 -1.18 -5.74 -11.45
C ILE A 106 -0.55 -6.66 -12.48
N CYS A 107 -0.20 -7.90 -12.12
CA CYS A 107 0.37 -8.87 -13.06
C CYS A 107 -0.58 -9.15 -14.24
N GLU A 108 -1.87 -9.33 -13.97
CA GLU A 108 -2.88 -9.46 -15.03
C GLU A 108 -2.98 -8.21 -15.91
N GLY A 109 -2.95 -7.02 -15.30
CA GLY A 109 -2.94 -5.75 -16.02
C GLY A 109 -1.75 -5.61 -16.96
N ILE A 110 -0.56 -6.03 -16.53
CA ILE A 110 0.65 -6.08 -17.34
C ILE A 110 0.47 -7.11 -18.49
N ALA A 111 0.02 -8.32 -18.16
CA ALA A 111 -0.15 -9.39 -19.13
C ALA A 111 -1.12 -9.03 -20.28
N LYS A 112 -2.21 -8.33 -19.96
CA LYS A 112 -3.18 -7.85 -20.94
C LYS A 112 -2.62 -6.80 -21.91
N ARG A 113 -1.52 -6.11 -21.56
CA ARG A 113 -0.96 -4.97 -22.31
C ARG A 113 0.45 -5.20 -22.83
N SER A 114 1.17 -6.20 -22.29
CA SER A 114 2.48 -6.62 -22.77
C SER A 114 2.38 -7.54 -23.99
N GLN A 115 3.50 -7.82 -24.65
CA GLN A 115 3.59 -8.84 -25.69
C GLN A 115 3.44 -10.26 -25.09
N ARG A 116 2.83 -11.17 -25.85
CA ARG A 116 2.80 -12.60 -25.50
C ARG A 116 4.22 -13.13 -25.27
N GLY A 117 4.39 -13.92 -24.20
CA GLY A 117 5.68 -14.54 -23.88
C GLY A 117 6.64 -13.69 -23.03
N LYS A 118 6.28 -12.43 -22.71
CA LYS A 118 7.08 -11.63 -21.76
C LYS A 118 7.03 -12.24 -20.35
N LYS A 119 8.18 -12.32 -19.70
CA LYS A 119 8.25 -12.77 -18.30
C LYS A 119 7.61 -11.73 -17.38
N ILE A 120 6.66 -12.17 -16.58
CA ILE A 120 6.01 -11.38 -15.52
C ILE A 120 6.13 -12.17 -14.23
N ARG A 121 6.67 -11.56 -13.19
CA ARG A 121 6.77 -12.17 -11.85
C ARG A 121 6.03 -11.30 -10.84
N MET A 122 5.25 -11.93 -9.97
CA MET A 122 4.66 -11.24 -8.83
C MET A 122 5.68 -11.20 -7.70
N ILE A 123 6.03 -9.99 -7.26
CA ILE A 123 6.86 -9.76 -6.06
C ILE A 123 6.20 -8.63 -5.29
N PRO A 124 5.36 -8.95 -4.29
CA PRO A 124 4.64 -7.94 -3.51
C PRO A 124 5.58 -7.18 -2.57
N ASN A 125 5.06 -6.17 -1.90
CA ASN A 125 5.76 -5.59 -0.75
C ASN A 125 5.93 -6.67 0.32
N GLY A 126 7.01 -6.59 1.09
CA GLY A 126 7.37 -7.60 2.08
C GLY A 126 7.35 -7.08 3.50
N CYS A 127 7.49 -8.00 4.42
CA CYS A 127 7.54 -7.81 5.85
C CYS A 127 8.98 -7.57 6.35
N ASP A 128 9.19 -6.49 7.10
CA ASP A 128 10.42 -6.28 7.87
C ASP A 128 10.29 -6.98 9.24
N LEU A 129 10.44 -8.31 9.25
CA LEU A 129 10.17 -9.17 10.41
C LEU A 129 10.96 -8.83 11.67
N ASN A 130 12.14 -8.20 11.52
CA ASN A 130 13.00 -7.76 12.62
C ASN A 130 12.61 -6.38 13.16
N ILE A 131 11.87 -5.59 12.40
CA ILE A 131 11.43 -4.25 12.78
C ILE A 131 10.00 -4.28 13.30
N PHE A 132 9.11 -4.91 12.53
CA PHE A 132 7.73 -5.15 12.89
C PHE A 132 7.61 -6.56 13.46
N CYS A 133 7.50 -6.66 14.76
CA CYS A 133 7.36 -7.91 15.51
C CYS A 133 6.30 -7.73 16.60
N PRO A 134 5.70 -8.82 17.09
CA PRO A 134 4.77 -8.76 18.21
C PRO A 134 5.41 -8.05 19.41
N GLY A 135 4.65 -7.20 20.09
CA GLY A 135 5.10 -6.42 21.23
C GLY A 135 4.12 -6.51 22.39
N ASN A 136 4.38 -5.73 23.44
CA ASN A 136 3.56 -5.67 24.64
C ASN A 136 2.69 -4.41 24.66
N ARG A 137 1.50 -4.52 25.23
CA ARG A 137 0.57 -3.40 25.41
C ARG A 137 1.17 -2.25 26.20
N GLU A 138 2.06 -2.54 27.14
CA GLU A 138 2.73 -1.55 28.00
C GLU A 138 3.61 -0.58 27.22
N ASP A 139 4.04 -0.94 26.02
CA ASP A 139 4.85 -0.10 25.13
C ASP A 139 4.04 0.93 24.33
N LEU A 140 2.71 0.97 24.51
CA LEU A 140 1.85 1.92 23.83
C LEU A 140 1.98 3.32 24.46
N ASP A 141 2.82 4.15 23.85
CA ASP A 141 3.05 5.55 24.25
C ASP A 141 2.30 6.51 23.31
N LEU A 142 1.00 6.68 23.57
CA LEU A 142 0.16 7.63 22.84
C LEU A 142 -0.67 8.49 23.80
N PRO A 143 -0.56 9.84 23.73
CA PRO A 143 -1.32 10.73 24.59
C PRO A 143 -2.83 10.55 24.45
N GLY A 144 -3.54 10.51 25.56
CA GLY A 144 -5.01 10.43 25.59
C GLY A 144 -5.59 9.02 25.42
N ILE A 145 -4.75 7.99 25.35
CA ILE A 145 -5.17 6.58 25.26
C ILE A 145 -4.87 5.89 26.59
N LYS A 146 -5.87 5.22 27.15
CA LYS A 146 -5.76 4.50 28.42
C LYS A 146 -5.23 3.08 28.21
N SER A 147 -4.62 2.50 29.21
CA SER A 147 -4.17 1.09 29.16
C SER A 147 -5.32 0.09 28.97
N THR A 148 -6.53 0.47 29.39
CA THR A 148 -7.75 -0.33 29.27
C THR A 148 -8.44 -0.22 27.92
N ASP A 149 -8.09 0.77 27.09
CA ASP A 149 -8.72 0.98 25.79
C ASP A 149 -8.32 -0.11 24.79
N GLN A 150 -9.23 -0.49 23.91
CA GLN A 150 -8.95 -1.39 22.79
C GLN A 150 -8.55 -0.54 21.57
N VAL A 151 -7.33 -0.69 21.08
CA VAL A 151 -6.76 0.22 20.08
C VAL A 151 -6.78 -0.39 18.69
N ALA A 152 -7.57 0.22 17.80
CA ALA A 152 -7.53 -0.06 16.37
C ALA A 152 -6.70 1.03 15.65
N VAL A 153 -5.60 0.63 15.01
CA VAL A 153 -4.65 1.56 14.40
C VAL A 153 -4.73 1.59 12.87
N PHE A 154 -4.74 2.78 12.29
CA PHE A 154 -4.49 3.03 10.88
C PHE A 154 -3.18 3.79 10.72
N THR A 155 -2.26 3.25 9.91
CA THR A 155 -0.98 3.89 9.59
C THR A 155 -0.91 4.23 8.11
N GLY A 156 -0.52 5.47 7.77
CA GLY A 156 -0.29 5.86 6.40
C GLY A 156 -0.90 7.19 5.97
N ALA A 157 -0.99 7.40 4.66
CA ALA A 157 -1.48 8.65 4.10
C ALA A 157 -2.98 8.85 4.38
N HIS A 158 -3.35 10.03 4.89
CA HIS A 158 -4.74 10.47 4.99
C HIS A 158 -5.17 11.09 3.66
N GLY A 159 -5.19 10.25 2.62
CA GLY A 159 -5.56 10.62 1.25
C GLY A 159 -6.94 10.11 0.86
N ILE A 160 -7.47 10.62 -0.27
CA ILE A 160 -8.79 10.22 -0.79
C ILE A 160 -8.87 8.70 -1.02
N ALA A 161 -7.79 8.10 -1.54
CA ALA A 161 -7.75 6.67 -1.84
C ALA A 161 -7.91 5.76 -0.61
N ASN A 162 -7.54 6.24 0.59
CA ASN A 162 -7.68 5.45 1.81
C ASN A 162 -9.09 5.49 2.41
N GLY A 163 -9.98 6.38 1.97
CA GLY A 163 -11.39 6.37 2.35
C GLY A 163 -11.66 6.39 3.87
N LEU A 164 -10.87 7.14 4.64
CA LEU A 164 -10.94 7.15 6.11
C LEU A 164 -12.26 7.66 6.69
N ASP A 165 -13.14 8.22 5.86
CA ASP A 165 -14.52 8.54 6.26
C ASP A 165 -15.27 7.29 6.72
N ALA A 166 -15.01 6.11 6.13
CA ALA A 166 -15.62 4.86 6.55
C ALA A 166 -15.29 4.48 7.99
N VAL A 167 -14.07 4.83 8.46
CA VAL A 167 -13.69 4.60 9.86
C VAL A 167 -14.37 5.59 10.81
N VAL A 168 -14.55 6.84 10.37
CA VAL A 168 -15.32 7.84 11.15
C VAL A 168 -16.80 7.47 11.20
N ASP A 169 -17.36 6.91 10.12
CA ASP A 169 -18.73 6.36 10.11
C ASP A 169 -18.88 5.21 11.11
N ALA A 170 -17.90 4.30 11.16
CA ALA A 170 -17.86 3.22 12.15
C ALA A 170 -17.73 3.76 13.60
N ALA A 171 -16.98 4.86 13.82
CA ALA A 171 -16.93 5.51 15.12
C ALA A 171 -18.28 6.06 15.59
N ILE A 172 -19.10 6.56 14.66
CA ILE A 172 -20.48 6.97 14.97
C ILE A 172 -21.31 5.76 15.41
N GLU A 173 -21.18 4.63 14.75
CA GLU A 173 -21.88 3.39 15.15
C GLU A 173 -21.39 2.89 16.50
N LEU A 174 -20.09 2.90 16.78
CA LEU A 174 -19.52 2.56 18.10
C LEU A 174 -20.11 3.45 19.21
N LYS A 175 -20.24 4.77 18.97
CA LYS A 175 -20.89 5.69 19.91
C LYS A 175 -22.33 5.31 20.21
N LYS A 176 -23.12 4.94 19.16
CA LYS A 176 -24.49 4.43 19.33
C LYS A 176 -24.54 3.14 20.16
N MET A 177 -23.53 2.28 20.00
CA MET A 177 -23.36 1.04 20.77
C MET A 177 -22.79 1.26 22.17
N LYS A 178 -22.43 2.50 22.54
CA LYS A 178 -21.77 2.87 23.78
C LYS A 178 -20.39 2.16 23.99
N ARG A 179 -19.65 2.00 22.91
CA ARG A 179 -18.34 1.32 22.84
C ARG A 179 -17.22 2.33 22.53
N GLU A 180 -17.17 3.41 23.31
CA GLU A 180 -16.11 4.42 23.20
C GLU A 180 -14.78 3.95 23.85
N ASP A 181 -14.78 2.80 24.51
CA ASP A 181 -13.60 2.03 24.93
C ASP A 181 -12.77 1.49 23.76
N ILE A 182 -13.37 1.41 22.57
CA ILE A 182 -12.67 1.05 21.32
C ILE A 182 -12.16 2.33 20.67
N VAL A 183 -10.86 2.54 20.74
CA VAL A 183 -10.19 3.78 20.32
C VAL A 183 -9.60 3.59 18.91
N LEU A 184 -9.92 4.55 18.03
CA LEU A 184 -9.50 4.56 16.64
C LEU A 184 -8.34 5.55 16.46
N VAL A 185 -7.17 5.02 16.18
CA VAL A 185 -5.92 5.77 16.09
C VAL A 185 -5.50 5.94 14.64
N PHE A 186 -5.31 7.19 14.21
CA PHE A 186 -4.91 7.55 12.85
C PHE A 186 -3.51 8.17 12.87
N ILE A 187 -2.50 7.45 12.37
CA ILE A 187 -1.12 7.93 12.32
C ILE A 187 -0.73 8.24 10.88
N GLY A 188 -0.46 9.52 10.60
CA GLY A 188 -0.07 9.94 9.27
C GLY A 188 -0.46 11.37 8.91
N SER A 189 -0.32 11.68 7.62
CA SER A 189 -0.66 12.99 7.07
C SER A 189 -1.33 12.86 5.70
N GLY A 190 -2.03 13.91 5.28
CA GLY A 190 -2.65 13.94 3.96
C GLY A 190 -3.73 15.00 3.82
N LYS A 191 -4.27 15.12 2.61
CA LYS A 191 -5.23 16.18 2.25
C LYS A 191 -6.55 16.11 3.02
N THR A 192 -6.95 14.93 3.48
CA THR A 192 -8.24 14.74 4.17
C THR A 192 -8.14 14.89 5.69
N LYS A 193 -6.93 14.88 6.29
CA LYS A 193 -6.73 14.86 7.75
C LYS A 193 -7.48 15.99 8.46
N ALA A 194 -7.29 17.24 8.04
CA ALA A 194 -7.95 18.39 8.69
C ALA A 194 -9.48 18.33 8.60
N ARG A 195 -10.04 17.84 7.47
CA ARG A 195 -11.47 17.65 7.29
C ARG A 195 -12.01 16.53 8.20
N LEU A 196 -11.27 15.43 8.34
CA LEU A 196 -11.65 14.32 9.21
C LEU A 196 -11.66 14.74 10.68
N ILE A 197 -10.66 15.50 11.14
CA ILE A 197 -10.60 16.04 12.51
C ILE A 197 -11.83 16.91 12.78
N LYS A 198 -12.15 17.88 11.89
CA LYS A 198 -13.35 18.73 12.04
C LYS A 198 -14.64 17.90 12.04
N ARG A 199 -14.70 16.81 11.30
CA ARG A 199 -15.86 15.90 11.30
C ARG A 199 -15.98 15.18 12.64
N VAL A 200 -14.90 14.63 13.17
CA VAL A 200 -14.83 13.97 14.48
C VAL A 200 -15.28 14.91 15.60
N GLU A 201 -14.79 16.15 15.59
CA GLU A 201 -15.20 17.20 16.56
C GLU A 201 -16.69 17.51 16.45
N ARG A 202 -17.22 17.71 15.23
CA ARG A 202 -18.63 18.00 14.99
C ARG A 202 -19.56 16.88 15.45
N GLU A 203 -19.17 15.62 15.23
CA GLU A 203 -19.93 14.42 15.62
C GLU A 203 -19.74 14.09 17.13
N GLY A 204 -18.83 14.80 17.82
CA GLY A 204 -18.52 14.58 19.23
C GLY A 204 -18.01 13.17 19.51
N LEU A 205 -17.04 12.72 18.70
CA LEU A 205 -16.41 11.38 18.81
C LEU A 205 -15.14 11.47 19.65
N ASN A 206 -15.20 11.01 20.89
CA ASN A 206 -14.08 11.09 21.84
C ASN A 206 -13.06 9.96 21.67
N ASN A 207 -13.40 8.93 20.89
CA ASN A 207 -12.57 7.74 20.66
C ASN A 207 -11.76 7.79 19.36
N CYS A 208 -11.63 8.94 18.70
CA CYS A 208 -10.87 9.12 17.46
C CYS A 208 -9.65 10.02 17.69
N HIS A 209 -8.44 9.47 17.57
CA HIS A 209 -7.20 10.20 17.83
C HIS A 209 -6.32 10.29 16.59
N PHE A 210 -5.85 11.51 16.24
CA PHE A 210 -5.05 11.79 15.06
C PHE A 210 -3.63 12.20 15.44
N PHE A 211 -2.65 11.45 14.96
CA PHE A 211 -1.23 11.73 15.17
C PHE A 211 -0.54 12.06 13.85
N ASP A 212 0.55 12.80 13.93
CA ASP A 212 1.41 13.09 12.78
C ASP A 212 2.29 11.88 12.42
N PRO A 213 2.88 11.87 11.20
CA PRO A 213 3.81 10.81 10.82
C PRO A 213 4.93 10.68 11.83
N MET A 214 5.28 9.45 12.17
CA MET A 214 6.31 9.12 13.16
C MET A 214 7.47 8.38 12.49
N PRO A 215 8.69 8.48 13.06
CA PRO A 215 9.81 7.64 12.65
C PRO A 215 9.48 6.15 12.79
N LYS A 216 10.03 5.32 11.91
CA LYS A 216 9.72 3.88 11.83
C LYS A 216 9.96 3.14 13.16
N ASN A 217 11.00 3.52 13.90
CA ASN A 217 11.33 2.94 15.21
C ASN A 217 10.33 3.29 16.35
N ARG A 218 9.54 4.35 16.20
CA ARG A 218 8.43 4.66 17.10
C ARG A 218 7.14 4.01 16.62
N LEU A 219 6.90 4.07 15.30
CA LEU A 219 5.71 3.51 14.68
C LEU A 219 5.60 2.00 14.91
N ASN A 220 6.72 1.25 14.79
CA ASN A 220 6.70 -0.19 15.00
C ASN A 220 6.27 -0.59 16.42
N ARG A 221 6.73 0.14 17.46
CA ARG A 221 6.30 -0.10 18.84
C ARG A 221 4.80 0.14 19.01
N ILE A 222 4.28 1.25 18.46
CA ILE A 222 2.85 1.55 18.55
C ILE A 222 2.03 0.48 17.82
N VAL A 223 2.44 0.06 16.63
CA VAL A 223 1.75 -1.00 15.86
C VAL A 223 1.81 -2.32 16.65
N ALA A 224 2.97 -2.69 17.18
CA ALA A 224 3.14 -3.91 17.96
C ALA A 224 2.31 -3.95 19.27
N SER A 225 1.94 -2.78 19.80
CA SER A 225 1.16 -2.63 21.04
C SER A 225 -0.32 -2.34 20.81
N ALA A 226 -0.76 -2.21 19.56
CA ALA A 226 -2.16 -2.07 19.20
C ALA A 226 -2.90 -3.43 19.25
N ASP A 227 -4.23 -3.39 19.20
CA ASP A 227 -5.08 -4.58 19.20
C ASP A 227 -5.57 -5.01 17.84
N ILE A 228 -5.75 -4.05 16.92
CA ILE A 228 -6.32 -4.27 15.58
C ILE A 228 -5.62 -3.37 14.56
N GLY A 229 -5.21 -3.92 13.43
CA GLY A 229 -4.72 -3.18 12.28
C GLY A 229 -5.84 -2.88 11.28
N MET A 230 -6.13 -1.60 11.02
CA MET A 230 -7.19 -1.22 10.08
C MET A 230 -6.65 -1.08 8.65
N MET A 231 -7.14 -1.93 7.76
CA MET A 231 -6.82 -1.93 6.34
C MET A 231 -8.00 -1.35 5.56
N VAL A 232 -7.93 -0.07 5.23
CA VAL A 232 -9.05 0.71 4.69
C VAL A 232 -8.71 1.31 3.33
N LEU A 233 -9.64 1.19 2.38
CA LEU A 233 -9.65 1.88 1.10
C LEU A 233 -11.01 2.49 0.82
N ALA A 234 -11.02 3.53 -0.02
CA ALA A 234 -12.23 4.07 -0.60
C ALA A 234 -12.90 3.01 -1.49
N ASN A 235 -14.24 3.02 -1.54
CA ASN A 235 -15.02 2.11 -2.39
C ASN A 235 -14.83 2.44 -3.89
N VAL A 236 -13.64 2.13 -4.41
CA VAL A 236 -13.28 2.33 -5.81
C VAL A 236 -12.69 1.02 -6.34
N PRO A 237 -13.39 0.31 -7.25
CA PRO A 237 -12.97 -1.00 -7.73
C PRO A 237 -11.54 -1.07 -8.27
N ALA A 238 -11.03 0.02 -8.85
CA ALA A 238 -9.67 0.09 -9.36
C ALA A 238 -8.59 -0.06 -8.26
N PHE A 239 -8.93 0.16 -6.98
CA PHE A 239 -8.00 -0.01 -5.85
C PHE A 239 -7.96 -1.44 -5.33
N TYR A 240 -9.02 -2.23 -5.49
CA TYR A 240 -9.18 -3.51 -4.80
C TYR A 240 -8.17 -4.56 -5.25
N TYR A 241 -7.90 -4.64 -6.54
CA TYR A 241 -7.06 -5.69 -7.12
C TYR A 241 -5.62 -5.26 -7.39
N GLY A 242 -5.39 -3.93 -7.44
CA GLY A 242 -4.11 -3.34 -7.83
C GLY A 242 -3.23 -2.87 -6.68
N THR A 243 -3.56 -3.16 -5.42
CA THR A 243 -2.81 -2.63 -4.28
C THR A 243 -1.97 -3.68 -3.56
N SER A 244 -0.78 -3.27 -3.13
CA SER A 244 0.09 -4.02 -2.22
C SER A 244 0.58 -3.06 -1.12
N PRO A 245 -0.28 -2.71 -0.16
CA PRO A 245 -0.01 -1.66 0.82
C PRO A 245 0.93 -2.13 1.93
N ASN A 246 2.01 -1.39 2.19
CA ASN A 246 3.00 -1.72 3.22
C ASN A 246 2.37 -1.98 4.59
N LYS A 247 1.35 -1.19 4.98
CA LYS A 247 0.70 -1.32 6.29
C LYS A 247 0.10 -2.71 6.55
N PHE A 248 -0.38 -3.42 5.51
CA PHE A 248 -0.85 -4.79 5.67
C PHE A 248 0.28 -5.70 6.14
N PHE A 249 1.44 -5.61 5.49
CA PHE A 249 2.63 -6.40 5.83
C PHE A 249 3.19 -6.01 7.20
N ASP A 250 3.15 -4.73 7.56
CA ASP A 250 3.53 -4.26 8.89
C ASP A 250 2.62 -4.84 9.98
N TYR A 251 1.29 -4.89 9.74
CA TYR A 251 0.32 -5.43 10.69
C TYR A 251 0.49 -6.93 10.91
N ILE A 252 0.53 -7.73 9.84
CA ILE A 252 0.71 -9.18 9.99
C ILE A 252 2.09 -9.53 10.56
N SER A 253 3.13 -8.75 10.25
CA SER A 253 4.46 -8.88 10.90
C SER A 253 4.39 -8.67 12.40
N SER A 254 3.63 -7.68 12.84
CA SER A 254 3.46 -7.35 14.26
C SER A 254 2.49 -8.28 14.98
N GLY A 255 1.92 -9.26 14.30
CA GLY A 255 0.94 -10.17 14.89
C GLY A 255 -0.40 -9.49 15.20
N LEU A 256 -0.78 -8.43 14.49
CA LEU A 256 -2.08 -7.80 14.60
C LEU A 256 -3.11 -8.49 13.72
N PRO A 257 -4.32 -8.78 14.23
CA PRO A 257 -5.45 -9.10 13.38
C PRO A 257 -5.79 -7.93 12.47
N VAL A 258 -6.07 -8.21 11.21
CA VAL A 258 -6.38 -7.18 10.21
C VAL A 258 -7.88 -7.04 10.02
N LEU A 259 -8.42 -5.83 10.19
CA LEU A 259 -9.79 -5.49 9.79
C LEU A 259 -9.76 -4.77 8.45
N ASN A 260 -10.32 -5.40 7.42
CA ASN A 260 -10.29 -4.93 6.04
C ASN A 260 -11.71 -4.61 5.52
N ASN A 261 -11.87 -3.46 4.82
CA ASN A 261 -13.18 -2.99 4.33
C ASN A 261 -13.34 -3.05 2.81
N TYR A 262 -12.60 -3.86 2.11
CA TYR A 262 -12.71 -3.96 0.65
C TYR A 262 -12.40 -5.37 0.14
N PRO A 263 -13.00 -5.79 -0.99
CA PRO A 263 -12.73 -7.08 -1.61
C PRO A 263 -11.39 -7.08 -2.34
N GLY A 264 -10.97 -8.24 -2.83
CA GLY A 264 -9.79 -8.45 -3.65
C GLY A 264 -8.76 -9.34 -2.96
N TRP A 265 -7.58 -9.46 -3.56
CA TRP A 265 -6.59 -10.45 -3.16
C TRP A 265 -6.16 -10.38 -1.68
N LEU A 266 -6.15 -9.18 -1.09
CA LEU A 266 -5.88 -9.06 0.35
C LEU A 266 -7.02 -9.59 1.21
N ALA A 267 -8.27 -9.33 0.81
CA ALA A 267 -9.44 -9.88 1.50
C ALA A 267 -9.46 -11.41 1.43
N ASP A 268 -9.15 -11.96 0.25
CA ASP A 268 -9.04 -13.40 0.06
C ASP A 268 -7.93 -14.00 0.93
N MET A 269 -6.78 -13.34 0.97
CA MET A 269 -5.63 -13.74 1.79
C MET A 269 -5.94 -13.70 3.29
N ILE A 270 -6.57 -12.62 3.77
CA ILE A 270 -6.98 -12.48 5.17
C ILE A 270 -7.95 -13.60 5.57
N THR A 271 -8.91 -13.89 4.71
CA THR A 271 -9.93 -14.92 4.96
C THR A 271 -9.34 -16.34 4.93
N GLN A 272 -8.56 -16.66 3.89
CA GLN A 272 -7.97 -17.99 3.71
C GLN A 272 -6.94 -18.34 4.78
N ASN A 273 -6.20 -17.34 5.26
CA ASN A 273 -5.19 -17.55 6.30
C ASN A 273 -5.70 -17.27 7.71
N HIS A 274 -6.99 -16.98 7.90
CA HIS A 274 -7.59 -16.70 9.21
C HIS A 274 -6.76 -15.69 10.01
N CYS A 275 -6.38 -14.57 9.39
CA CYS A 275 -5.55 -13.54 10.02
C CYS A 275 -6.28 -12.21 10.25
N GLY A 276 -7.62 -12.21 10.16
CA GLY A 276 -8.42 -11.02 10.38
C GLY A 276 -9.87 -11.16 9.97
N VAL A 277 -10.55 -10.03 9.83
CA VAL A 277 -11.96 -9.91 9.45
C VAL A 277 -12.08 -9.05 8.20
N VAL A 278 -12.93 -9.46 7.27
CA VAL A 278 -13.26 -8.68 6.06
C VAL A 278 -14.72 -8.26 6.15
N VAL A 279 -14.97 -6.98 5.93
CA VAL A 279 -16.33 -6.40 5.90
C VAL A 279 -16.60 -5.74 4.54
N PRO A 280 -17.87 -5.61 4.12
CA PRO A 280 -18.20 -4.90 2.89
C PRO A 280 -17.74 -3.43 2.92
N PRO A 281 -17.39 -2.84 1.76
CA PRO A 281 -17.12 -1.41 1.67
C PRO A 281 -18.39 -0.60 1.98
N GLU A 282 -18.22 0.59 2.56
CA GLU A 282 -19.32 1.53 2.92
C GLU A 282 -20.35 0.96 3.91
N ASP A 283 -20.05 -0.14 4.59
CA ASP A 283 -20.88 -0.70 5.66
C ASP A 283 -20.28 -0.34 7.03
N ALA A 284 -20.65 0.85 7.53
CA ALA A 284 -20.16 1.35 8.81
C ALA A 284 -20.59 0.48 9.99
N LYS A 285 -21.78 -0.14 9.91
CA LYS A 285 -22.30 -1.01 10.95
C LYS A 285 -21.51 -2.30 11.02
N ALA A 286 -21.31 -2.98 9.88
CA ALA A 286 -20.49 -4.19 9.82
C ALA A 286 -19.05 -3.93 10.27
N PHE A 287 -18.49 -2.74 9.94
CA PHE A 287 -17.16 -2.35 10.40
C PHE A 287 -17.11 -2.19 11.93
N ALA A 288 -18.10 -1.49 12.52
CA ALA A 288 -18.20 -1.32 13.96
C ALA A 288 -18.42 -2.65 14.69
N GLU A 289 -19.31 -3.51 14.19
CA GLU A 289 -19.56 -4.85 14.74
C GLU A 289 -18.29 -5.73 14.70
N ALA A 290 -17.50 -5.63 13.63
CA ALA A 290 -16.22 -6.33 13.54
C ALA A 290 -15.19 -5.80 14.54
N LEU A 291 -15.14 -4.48 14.78
CA LEU A 291 -14.31 -3.89 15.83
C LEU A 291 -14.73 -4.40 17.22
N VAL A 292 -16.03 -4.39 17.53
CA VAL A 292 -16.59 -4.91 18.79
C VAL A 292 -16.24 -6.39 18.95
N ARG A 293 -16.48 -7.21 17.93
CA ARG A 293 -16.13 -8.64 17.95
C ARG A 293 -14.65 -8.87 18.27
N LEU A 294 -13.76 -8.14 17.61
CA LEU A 294 -12.33 -8.26 17.87
C LEU A 294 -11.94 -7.72 19.26
N ALA A 295 -12.58 -6.65 19.73
CA ALA A 295 -12.34 -6.09 21.06
C ALA A 295 -12.76 -7.06 22.17
N ASP A 296 -13.91 -7.69 22.05
CA ASP A 296 -14.49 -8.56 23.08
C ASP A 296 -13.89 -9.97 23.11
N HIS A 297 -13.17 -10.39 22.08
CA HIS A 297 -12.61 -11.74 21.97
C HIS A 297 -11.06 -11.70 21.86
N PRO A 298 -10.34 -11.51 22.97
CA PRO A 298 -8.87 -11.44 22.95
C PRO A 298 -8.21 -12.72 22.42
N GLU A 299 -8.82 -13.90 22.65
CA GLU A 299 -8.29 -15.16 22.12
C GLU A 299 -8.37 -15.21 20.60
N LEU A 300 -9.45 -14.67 20.02
CA LEU A 300 -9.60 -14.57 18.56
C LEU A 300 -8.54 -13.62 17.96
N ARG A 301 -8.28 -12.47 18.64
CA ARG A 301 -7.21 -11.55 18.22
C ARG A 301 -5.85 -12.23 18.21
N LYS A 302 -5.56 -12.98 19.27
CA LYS A 302 -4.31 -13.73 19.43
C LYS A 302 -4.14 -14.81 18.36
N GLU A 303 -5.20 -15.54 18.06
CA GLU A 303 -5.23 -16.55 16.99
C GLU A 303 -4.96 -15.91 15.64
N PHE A 304 -5.73 -14.88 15.27
CA PHE A 304 -5.57 -14.16 13.99
C PHE A 304 -4.18 -13.50 13.87
N GLY A 305 -3.69 -12.89 14.95
CA GLY A 305 -2.36 -12.32 15.00
C GLY A 305 -1.26 -13.35 14.77
N LYS A 306 -1.35 -14.52 15.41
CA LYS A 306 -0.43 -15.64 15.21
C LYS A 306 -0.45 -16.13 13.75
N ASN A 307 -1.62 -16.30 13.19
CA ASN A 307 -1.77 -16.74 11.81
C ASN A 307 -1.21 -15.71 10.82
N GLY A 308 -1.46 -14.41 11.07
CA GLY A 308 -0.87 -13.33 10.29
C GLY A 308 0.67 -13.34 10.35
N ARG A 309 1.24 -13.52 11.54
CA ARG A 309 2.69 -13.62 11.72
C ARG A 309 3.28 -14.82 10.97
N LEU A 310 2.66 -15.98 11.03
CA LEU A 310 3.09 -17.17 10.29
C LEU A 310 3.03 -16.95 8.78
N LEU A 311 1.99 -16.28 8.29
CA LEU A 311 1.87 -15.89 6.88
C LEU A 311 3.02 -14.95 6.47
N ALA A 312 3.32 -13.94 7.31
CA ALA A 312 4.42 -13.00 7.08
C ALA A 312 5.78 -13.71 6.96
N GLU A 313 6.06 -14.63 7.88
CA GLU A 313 7.32 -15.41 7.91
C GLU A 313 7.46 -16.38 6.74
N LYS A 314 6.35 -17.01 6.35
CA LYS A 314 6.36 -18.02 5.30
C LYS A 314 6.48 -17.41 3.90
N GLU A 315 5.68 -16.38 3.60
CA GLU A 315 5.45 -15.92 2.23
C GLU A 315 5.94 -14.50 1.95
N PHE A 316 6.06 -13.66 2.99
CA PHE A 316 6.31 -12.22 2.82
C PHE A 316 7.57 -11.71 3.51
N ASP A 317 8.45 -12.60 3.99
CA ASP A 317 9.76 -12.20 4.49
C ASP A 317 10.50 -11.41 3.40
N ARG A 318 10.90 -10.19 3.73
CA ARG A 318 11.58 -9.28 2.80
C ARG A 318 12.85 -9.89 2.22
N ASN A 319 13.59 -10.70 2.99
CA ASN A 319 14.80 -11.35 2.50
C ASN A 319 14.45 -12.36 1.41
N LYS A 320 13.46 -13.22 1.63
CA LYS A 320 12.98 -14.19 0.60
C LYS A 320 12.49 -13.50 -0.67
N LEU A 321 11.78 -12.36 -0.51
CA LEU A 321 11.32 -11.58 -1.65
C LEU A 321 12.48 -10.87 -2.37
N ALA A 322 13.52 -10.46 -1.64
CA ALA A 322 14.73 -9.89 -2.22
C ALA A 322 15.51 -10.94 -3.03
N ASP A 323 15.66 -12.16 -2.52
CA ASP A 323 16.27 -13.27 -3.26
C ASP A 323 15.49 -13.56 -4.55
N ALA A 324 14.15 -13.67 -4.45
CA ALA A 324 13.29 -13.86 -5.61
C ALA A 324 13.36 -12.70 -6.63
N PHE A 325 13.64 -11.49 -6.15
CA PHE A 325 13.85 -10.33 -7.01
C PHE A 325 15.19 -10.41 -7.74
N VAL A 326 16.27 -10.76 -7.04
CA VAL A 326 17.61 -10.93 -7.64
C VAL A 326 17.57 -12.05 -8.67
N ASP A 327 17.04 -13.22 -8.32
CA ASP A 327 16.89 -14.36 -9.24
C ASP A 327 16.15 -13.95 -10.53
N PHE A 328 15.10 -13.13 -10.41
CA PHE A 328 14.37 -12.67 -11.58
C PHE A 328 15.20 -11.72 -12.46
N LEU A 329 15.98 -10.82 -11.86
CA LEU A 329 16.87 -9.93 -12.62
C LEU A 329 17.97 -10.72 -13.34
N GLU A 330 18.60 -11.69 -12.67
CA GLU A 330 19.61 -12.56 -13.26
C GLU A 330 19.05 -13.39 -14.41
N ASP A 331 17.88 -13.98 -14.24
CA ASP A 331 17.16 -14.71 -15.27
C ASP A 331 16.90 -13.87 -16.53
N ILE A 332 16.48 -12.60 -16.34
CA ILE A 332 16.26 -11.68 -17.47
C ILE A 332 17.57 -11.31 -18.15
N TYR A 333 18.62 -11.06 -17.35
CA TYR A 333 19.93 -10.72 -17.88
C TYR A 333 20.55 -11.87 -18.69
N ALA A 334 20.49 -13.09 -18.16
CA ALA A 334 20.99 -14.28 -18.85
C ALA A 334 20.28 -14.50 -20.22
N GLN A 335 18.94 -14.37 -20.24
CA GLN A 335 18.17 -14.49 -21.50
C GLN A 335 18.43 -13.36 -22.49
N TYR A 336 18.79 -12.19 -22.01
CA TYR A 336 19.07 -11.06 -22.87
C TYR A 336 20.38 -11.22 -23.62
N ASN A 337 21.34 -11.97 -23.05
CA ASN A 337 22.68 -12.21 -23.63
C ASN A 337 22.78 -13.54 -24.40
N SER A 338 21.77 -14.41 -24.33
CA SER A 338 21.65 -15.65 -25.12
C SER A 338 21.03 -15.35 -26.50
#